data_57f5452d7f29379ef83a6eef183abc96
#
_entry.id   57f5452d7f29379ef83a6eef183abc96
#
_cell.length_a   1.000
_cell.length_b   1.000
_cell.length_c   1.000
_cell.angle_alpha   90.00
_cell.angle_beta   90.00
_cell.angle_gamma   90.00
#
_symmetry.space_group_name_H-M   'P 1'
#
loop_
_entity.id
_entity.type
_entity.pdbx_description
1 polymer ?
#
loop_
_entity_poly.entity_id
_entity_poly.type
_entity_poly.pdbx_seq_one_letter_code
_entity_poly.pdbx_strand_id
1 'polypeptide(L)'
;MSERLIPGPRPPAPGPRTGSPAPVFVMAGGGTGGHIIPALAVARELRKRGHAVAFVGTERGMEGRLVPAEGFELKKIEIGGLNRVGLRQKLATLFRLPFVTLGCRSFVRPAGAVFSMGGYVAGPPVIAALLSRTPVVVMEPNATPGMTNRVIGRWVKRALVSFEETARFFPAGRTEITGLPVREEFFRIAPKPRGAVLNVLITGGSQGSRTLNQAARGSWQRFRESGMPVRIVHQTGASGFDETRDEFARAGLDGEVVKFIGDMPAAFAAADLVVCRSGAGAVSELAAAGRPSVLVPFPFAADDHQTHNAEAMEKGGAARLVRDAEMNGETLFAIVRELADSGSLEVMGNAARRFAKPGAAQRAADILEEVANTN
;
A
#
# COMPACT_ATOMS: atom_id res chain seq x y z
N MET A 1 1.71 -39.81 -1.39
CA MET A 1 1.68 -38.62 -2.30
C MET A 1 0.23 -38.22 -2.43
N SER A 2 -0.20 -37.20 -1.73
CA SER A 2 -1.58 -36.69 -1.76
C SER A 2 -1.55 -35.37 -2.54
N GLU A 3 -2.06 -35.42 -3.77
CA GLU A 3 -2.29 -34.22 -4.60
C GLU A 3 -3.32 -33.34 -3.91
N ARG A 4 -2.89 -32.17 -3.44
CA ARG A 4 -3.80 -31.10 -3.01
C ARG A 4 -4.39 -30.47 -4.26
N LEU A 5 -5.63 -30.79 -4.55
CA LEU A 5 -6.46 -30.12 -5.54
C LEU A 5 -6.48 -28.60 -5.25
N ILE A 6 -5.96 -27.82 -6.20
CA ILE A 6 -6.11 -26.36 -6.21
C ILE A 6 -7.61 -26.09 -6.47
N PRO A 7 -8.34 -25.39 -5.60
CA PRO A 7 -9.72 -25.04 -5.88
C PRO A 7 -9.79 -24.18 -7.13
N GLY A 8 -10.59 -24.58 -8.10
CA GLY A 8 -10.87 -23.82 -9.30
C GLY A 8 -11.51 -22.45 -8.99
N PRO A 9 -11.53 -21.52 -9.98
CA PRO A 9 -12.14 -20.21 -9.79
C PRO A 9 -13.61 -20.37 -9.39
N ARG A 10 -14.00 -19.72 -8.28
CA ARG A 10 -15.41 -19.68 -7.86
C ARG A 10 -16.23 -18.98 -8.94
N PRO A 11 -17.48 -19.44 -9.17
CA PRO A 11 -18.39 -18.73 -10.05
C PRO A 11 -18.63 -17.31 -9.54
N PRO A 12 -18.82 -16.32 -10.45
CA PRO A 12 -19.14 -14.96 -10.05
C PRO A 12 -20.41 -14.93 -9.19
N ALA A 13 -20.44 -14.00 -8.22
CA ALA A 13 -21.61 -13.81 -7.38
C ALA A 13 -22.84 -13.49 -8.24
N PRO A 14 -24.05 -13.95 -7.86
CA PRO A 14 -25.27 -13.66 -8.60
C PRO A 14 -25.45 -12.14 -8.70
N GLY A 15 -25.66 -11.67 -9.92
CA GLY A 15 -25.89 -10.24 -10.21
C GLY A 15 -27.08 -9.67 -9.40
N PRO A 16 -27.20 -8.34 -9.30
CA PRO A 16 -28.22 -7.67 -8.51
C PRO A 16 -29.61 -8.19 -8.90
N ARG A 17 -30.42 -8.52 -7.88
CA ARG A 17 -31.83 -8.92 -8.10
C ARG A 17 -32.55 -7.79 -8.84
N THR A 18 -33.09 -8.12 -10.00
CA THR A 18 -33.86 -7.17 -10.83
C THR A 18 -35.03 -6.63 -10.02
N GLY A 19 -34.99 -5.32 -9.69
CA GLY A 19 -36.08 -4.59 -9.04
C GLY A 19 -35.74 -3.75 -7.81
N SER A 20 -34.59 -3.96 -7.16
CA SER A 20 -34.14 -3.07 -6.07
C SER A 20 -33.05 -2.09 -6.56
N PRO A 21 -33.05 -0.83 -6.12
CA PRO A 21 -31.97 0.08 -6.46
C PRO A 21 -30.63 -0.54 -6.00
N ALA A 22 -29.61 -0.42 -6.85
CA ALA A 22 -28.28 -0.92 -6.53
C ALA A 22 -27.79 -0.35 -5.18
N PRO A 23 -27.23 -1.16 -4.29
CA PRO A 23 -26.79 -0.69 -2.98
C PRO A 23 -25.74 0.42 -3.11
N VAL A 24 -25.80 1.38 -2.21
CA VAL A 24 -24.77 2.43 -2.07
C VAL A 24 -23.67 1.90 -1.17
N PHE A 25 -22.42 2.01 -1.62
CA PHE A 25 -21.25 1.68 -0.79
C PHE A 25 -20.57 2.93 -0.28
N VAL A 26 -20.16 2.92 0.99
CA VAL A 26 -19.44 4.04 1.61
C VAL A 26 -17.99 3.64 1.84
N MET A 27 -17.06 4.39 1.25
CA MET A 27 -15.62 4.20 1.38
C MET A 27 -15.09 5.10 2.48
N ALA A 28 -14.57 4.53 3.56
CA ALA A 28 -14.02 5.22 4.73
C ALA A 28 -12.50 5.03 4.80
N GLY A 29 -11.76 6.09 4.60
CA GLY A 29 -10.29 6.04 4.64
C GLY A 29 -9.70 7.25 3.95
N GLY A 30 -8.57 7.72 4.45
CA GLY A 30 -7.93 8.91 3.92
C GLY A 30 -6.67 9.28 4.68
N GLY A 31 -6.26 10.53 4.51
CA GLY A 31 -5.05 11.09 5.10
C GLY A 31 -3.80 10.80 4.29
N THR A 32 -3.61 9.60 3.76
CA THR A 32 -2.43 9.19 2.99
C THR A 32 -2.78 8.46 1.70
N GLY A 33 -1.85 8.46 0.74
CA GLY A 33 -1.99 7.71 -0.52
C GLY A 33 -2.15 6.19 -0.30
N GLY A 34 -1.52 5.64 0.72
CA GLY A 34 -1.62 4.22 1.05
C GLY A 34 -3.03 3.74 1.41
N HIS A 35 -3.91 4.64 1.86
CA HIS A 35 -5.30 4.32 2.14
C HIS A 35 -6.24 4.68 0.98
N ILE A 36 -6.01 5.84 0.34
CA ILE A 36 -6.97 6.34 -0.64
C ILE A 36 -6.84 5.67 -2.02
N ILE A 37 -5.63 5.36 -2.46
CA ILE A 37 -5.41 4.74 -3.78
C ILE A 37 -6.05 3.34 -3.87
N PRO A 38 -5.86 2.43 -2.89
CA PRO A 38 -6.56 1.14 -2.90
C PRO A 38 -8.08 1.27 -2.76
N ALA A 39 -8.57 2.20 -1.94
CA ALA A 39 -9.99 2.47 -1.82
C ALA A 39 -10.61 2.92 -3.16
N LEU A 40 -9.91 3.78 -3.91
CA LEU A 40 -10.33 4.20 -5.26
C LEU A 40 -10.35 3.01 -6.24
N ALA A 41 -9.42 2.06 -6.14
CA ALA A 41 -9.43 0.88 -6.99
C ALA A 41 -10.67 0.00 -6.74
N VAL A 42 -11.04 -0.22 -5.47
CA VAL A 42 -12.28 -0.94 -5.12
C VAL A 42 -13.52 -0.16 -5.55
N ALA A 43 -13.51 1.17 -5.35
CA ALA A 43 -14.63 2.04 -5.76
C ALA A 43 -14.86 2.03 -7.27
N ARG A 44 -13.80 2.04 -8.09
CA ARG A 44 -13.91 1.92 -9.55
C ARG A 44 -14.52 0.59 -9.96
N GLU A 45 -14.13 -0.51 -9.30
CA GLU A 45 -14.70 -1.82 -9.57
C GLU A 45 -16.19 -1.87 -9.22
N LEU A 46 -16.61 -1.36 -8.05
CA LEU A 46 -18.02 -1.26 -7.66
C LEU A 46 -18.83 -0.38 -8.65
N ARG A 47 -18.28 0.77 -9.07
CA ARG A 47 -18.92 1.64 -10.06
C ARG A 47 -19.09 0.95 -11.42
N LYS A 48 -18.07 0.20 -11.86
CA LYS A 48 -18.12 -0.63 -13.08
C LYS A 48 -19.25 -1.66 -13.02
N ARG A 49 -19.57 -2.17 -11.83
CA ARG A 49 -20.69 -3.11 -11.58
C ARG A 49 -22.04 -2.41 -11.41
N GLY A 50 -22.11 -1.10 -11.58
CA GLY A 50 -23.35 -0.32 -11.51
C GLY A 50 -23.76 0.17 -10.11
N HIS A 51 -22.86 0.02 -9.10
CA HIS A 51 -23.15 0.50 -7.75
C HIS A 51 -22.83 1.97 -7.56
N ALA A 52 -23.63 2.64 -6.74
CA ALA A 52 -23.32 3.96 -6.25
C ALA A 52 -22.27 3.90 -5.14
N VAL A 53 -21.25 4.77 -5.22
CA VAL A 53 -20.15 4.81 -4.26
C VAL A 53 -19.93 6.26 -3.80
N ALA A 54 -19.89 6.46 -2.48
CA ALA A 54 -19.51 7.72 -1.87
C ALA A 54 -18.31 7.54 -0.93
N PHE A 55 -17.46 8.54 -0.85
CA PHE A 55 -16.34 8.56 0.08
C PHE A 55 -16.64 9.43 1.29
N VAL A 56 -16.02 9.11 2.42
CA VAL A 56 -15.96 9.93 3.61
C VAL A 56 -14.52 10.28 3.89
N GLY A 57 -14.26 11.57 4.00
CA GLY A 57 -12.88 12.04 4.14
C GLY A 57 -12.78 13.49 4.62
N THR A 58 -11.54 13.96 4.75
CA THR A 58 -11.25 15.35 5.09
C THR A 58 -10.93 16.15 3.82
N GLU A 59 -11.17 17.46 3.85
CA GLU A 59 -10.82 18.33 2.73
C GLU A 59 -9.30 18.48 2.53
N ARG A 60 -8.55 18.46 3.65
CA ARG A 60 -7.10 18.69 3.68
C ARG A 60 -6.28 17.45 3.36
N GLY A 61 -6.87 16.26 3.42
CA GLY A 61 -6.21 15.00 3.08
C GLY A 61 -6.05 14.79 1.57
N MET A 62 -5.33 13.75 1.18
CA MET A 62 -5.19 13.38 -0.24
C MET A 62 -6.55 13.04 -0.87
N GLU A 63 -7.50 12.54 -0.08
CA GLU A 63 -8.87 12.26 -0.48
C GLU A 63 -9.60 13.49 -1.00
N GLY A 64 -9.35 14.68 -0.40
CA GLY A 64 -9.94 15.94 -0.85
C GLY A 64 -9.63 16.29 -2.30
N ARG A 65 -8.50 15.84 -2.82
CA ARG A 65 -8.06 16.05 -4.20
C ARG A 65 -8.35 14.84 -5.09
N LEU A 66 -8.00 13.64 -4.65
CA LEU A 66 -8.04 12.45 -5.51
C LEU A 66 -9.45 11.91 -5.74
N VAL A 67 -10.33 11.96 -4.74
CA VAL A 67 -11.71 11.43 -4.86
C VAL A 67 -12.53 12.24 -5.87
N PRO A 68 -12.60 13.60 -5.80
CA PRO A 68 -13.31 14.38 -6.81
C PRO A 68 -12.68 14.27 -8.21
N ALA A 69 -11.35 14.17 -8.30
CA ALA A 69 -10.66 13.99 -9.58
C ALA A 69 -11.07 12.70 -10.32
N GLU A 70 -11.49 11.68 -9.57
CA GLU A 70 -12.01 10.41 -10.10
C GLU A 70 -13.54 10.43 -10.32
N GLY A 71 -14.19 11.56 -10.05
CA GLY A 71 -15.65 11.73 -10.22
C GLY A 71 -16.47 11.00 -9.15
N PHE A 72 -15.91 10.75 -7.96
CA PHE A 72 -16.65 10.23 -6.82
C PHE A 72 -17.10 11.36 -5.88
N GLU A 73 -18.25 11.15 -5.23
CA GLU A 73 -18.72 12.05 -4.19
C GLU A 73 -17.85 11.93 -2.93
N LEU A 74 -17.44 13.07 -2.36
CA LEU A 74 -16.73 13.13 -1.07
C LEU A 74 -17.61 13.81 -0.02
N LYS A 75 -18.07 13.04 0.95
CA LYS A 75 -18.72 13.55 2.17
C LYS A 75 -17.63 14.04 3.13
N LYS A 76 -17.53 15.35 3.29
CA LYS A 76 -16.49 15.97 4.11
C LYS A 76 -16.83 15.87 5.59
N ILE A 77 -15.83 15.47 6.38
CA ILE A 77 -15.88 15.48 7.85
C ILE A 77 -14.71 16.28 8.44
N GLU A 78 -14.96 16.94 9.56
CA GLU A 78 -13.93 17.67 10.28
C GLU A 78 -13.40 16.84 11.44
N ILE A 79 -12.31 16.13 11.22
CA ILE A 79 -11.63 15.38 12.27
C ILE A 79 -10.12 15.52 12.14
N GLY A 80 -9.42 15.63 13.28
CA GLY A 80 -7.96 15.65 13.34
C GLY A 80 -7.38 14.28 13.67
N GLY A 81 -6.11 14.05 13.26
CA GLY A 81 -5.36 12.89 13.73
C GLY A 81 -5.06 12.96 15.22
N LEU A 82 -4.91 11.79 15.85
CA LEU A 82 -4.54 11.69 17.27
C LEU A 82 -3.03 11.52 17.49
N ASN A 83 -2.28 11.18 16.43
CA ASN A 83 -0.85 10.94 16.49
C ASN A 83 -0.05 12.24 16.29
N ARG A 84 1.00 12.42 17.08
CA ARG A 84 1.96 13.56 16.99
C ARG A 84 1.32 14.94 17.14
N VAL A 85 0.21 15.04 17.87
CA VAL A 85 -0.46 16.30 18.17
C VAL A 85 -0.45 16.55 19.70
N GLY A 86 -0.47 17.81 20.09
CA GLY A 86 -0.50 18.20 21.49
C GLY A 86 -1.76 17.74 22.23
N LEU A 87 -1.68 17.66 23.58
CA LEU A 87 -2.76 17.17 24.41
C LEU A 87 -4.09 17.93 24.20
N ARG A 88 -4.03 19.26 24.03
CA ARG A 88 -5.23 20.09 23.73
C ARG A 88 -5.92 19.65 22.45
N GLN A 89 -5.17 19.33 21.40
CA GLN A 89 -5.72 18.91 20.11
C GLN A 89 -6.28 17.50 20.18
N LYS A 90 -5.65 16.59 20.96
CA LYS A 90 -6.19 15.25 21.23
C LYS A 90 -7.54 15.35 21.94
N LEU A 91 -7.63 16.16 23.01
CA LEU A 91 -8.87 16.36 23.74
C LEU A 91 -9.98 16.97 22.86
N ALA A 92 -9.63 17.98 22.03
CA ALA A 92 -10.57 18.56 21.10
C ALA A 92 -11.10 17.55 20.07
N THR A 93 -10.21 16.68 19.54
CA THR A 93 -10.60 15.61 18.61
C THR A 93 -11.52 14.59 19.29
N LEU A 94 -11.20 14.17 20.51
CA LEU A 94 -12.02 13.24 21.29
C LEU A 94 -13.39 13.82 21.63
N PHE A 95 -13.46 15.11 21.96
CA PHE A 95 -14.74 15.80 22.22
C PHE A 95 -15.60 15.90 20.97
N ARG A 96 -15.02 16.15 19.79
CA ARG A 96 -15.73 16.23 18.51
C ARG A 96 -16.18 14.87 17.96
N LEU A 97 -15.49 13.79 18.33
CA LEU A 97 -15.72 12.44 17.79
C LEU A 97 -17.18 11.99 17.85
N PRO A 98 -17.93 12.15 18.97
CA PRO A 98 -19.35 11.76 19.02
C PRO A 98 -20.23 12.53 18.03
N PHE A 99 -20.01 13.84 17.89
CA PHE A 99 -20.80 14.69 16.99
C PHE A 99 -20.53 14.36 15.53
N VAL A 100 -19.26 14.17 15.15
CA VAL A 100 -18.89 13.75 13.79
C VAL A 100 -19.44 12.36 13.49
N THR A 101 -19.36 11.44 14.44
CA THR A 101 -19.94 10.09 14.31
C THR A 101 -21.46 10.14 14.09
N LEU A 102 -22.17 10.98 14.88
CA LEU A 102 -23.61 11.14 14.70
C LEU A 102 -23.94 11.74 13.32
N GLY A 103 -23.17 12.72 12.85
CA GLY A 103 -23.30 13.28 11.51
C GLY A 103 -23.10 12.25 10.40
N CYS A 104 -22.20 11.27 10.60
CA CYS A 104 -21.97 10.20 9.65
C CYS A 104 -23.17 9.25 9.47
N ARG A 105 -24.07 9.14 10.46
CA ARG A 105 -25.21 8.19 10.40
C ARG A 105 -26.15 8.43 9.23
N SER A 106 -26.29 9.68 8.80
CA SER A 106 -27.22 10.04 7.71
C SER A 106 -26.85 9.38 6.38
N PHE A 107 -25.58 9.14 6.12
CA PHE A 107 -25.10 8.52 4.88
C PHE A 107 -24.59 7.08 5.04
N VAL A 108 -24.21 6.64 6.25
CA VAL A 108 -23.82 5.23 6.45
C VAL A 108 -25.02 4.32 6.71
N ARG A 109 -26.10 4.82 7.33
CA ARG A 109 -27.28 4.01 7.64
C ARG A 109 -27.98 3.45 6.39
N PRO A 110 -28.18 4.20 5.28
CA PRO A 110 -28.77 3.69 4.07
C PRO A 110 -27.79 2.89 3.20
N ALA A 111 -26.49 2.79 3.58
CA ALA A 111 -25.50 2.08 2.79
C ALA A 111 -25.67 0.56 2.93
N GLY A 112 -25.42 -0.16 1.82
CA GLY A 112 -25.36 -1.62 1.83
C GLY A 112 -24.17 -2.14 2.65
N ALA A 113 -23.03 -1.46 2.57
CA ALA A 113 -21.87 -1.71 3.43
C ALA A 113 -20.93 -0.50 3.49
N VAL A 114 -20.10 -0.46 4.54
CA VAL A 114 -18.98 0.47 4.70
C VAL A 114 -17.68 -0.27 4.50
N PHE A 115 -16.85 0.20 3.57
CA PHE A 115 -15.48 -0.28 3.35
C PHE A 115 -14.48 0.64 4.04
N SER A 116 -13.67 0.11 4.93
CA SER A 116 -12.68 0.87 5.71
C SER A 116 -11.26 0.47 5.36
N MET A 117 -10.43 1.45 4.99
CA MET A 117 -8.98 1.29 4.87
C MET A 117 -8.24 1.59 6.20
N GLY A 118 -8.98 1.91 7.26
CA GLY A 118 -8.38 2.38 8.51
C GLY A 118 -7.93 3.84 8.47
N GLY A 119 -7.01 4.17 9.37
CA GLY A 119 -6.60 5.55 9.62
C GLY A 119 -7.62 6.32 10.47
N TYR A 120 -7.24 7.52 10.93
CA TYR A 120 -8.08 8.32 11.84
C TYR A 120 -9.37 8.83 11.18
N VAL A 121 -9.36 9.02 9.87
CA VAL A 121 -10.51 9.49 9.08
C VAL A 121 -11.62 8.43 9.04
N ALA A 122 -11.27 7.14 9.06
CA ALA A 122 -12.21 6.04 9.02
C ALA A 122 -12.97 5.83 10.34
N GLY A 123 -12.43 6.31 11.47
CA GLY A 123 -13.03 6.09 12.80
C GLY A 123 -14.51 6.48 12.90
N PRO A 124 -14.87 7.76 12.69
CA PRO A 124 -16.28 8.21 12.81
C PRO A 124 -17.26 7.45 11.91
N PRO A 125 -17.05 7.30 10.59
CA PRO A 125 -18.01 6.60 9.74
C PRO A 125 -18.12 5.10 10.09
N VAL A 126 -17.03 4.44 10.51
CA VAL A 126 -17.08 3.04 10.94
C VAL A 126 -17.85 2.88 12.25
N ILE A 127 -17.61 3.74 13.26
CA ILE A 127 -18.39 3.72 14.51
C ILE A 127 -19.87 3.97 14.21
N ALA A 128 -20.18 4.95 13.34
CA ALA A 128 -21.56 5.23 12.92
C ALA A 128 -22.21 4.02 12.23
N ALA A 129 -21.47 3.30 11.38
CA ALA A 129 -21.94 2.10 10.72
C ALA A 129 -22.25 0.98 11.73
N LEU A 130 -21.35 0.70 12.65
CA LEU A 130 -21.54 -0.29 13.72
C LEU A 130 -22.76 0.03 14.57
N LEU A 131 -22.95 1.30 14.98
CA LEU A 131 -24.12 1.76 15.73
C LEU A 131 -25.42 1.69 14.93
N SER A 132 -25.35 1.76 13.60
CA SER A 132 -26.50 1.67 12.69
C SER A 132 -26.75 0.25 12.20
N ARG A 133 -25.95 -0.73 12.62
CA ARG A 133 -25.95 -2.13 12.14
C ARG A 133 -25.65 -2.26 10.63
N THR A 134 -25.07 -1.23 10.03
CA THR A 134 -24.57 -1.33 8.65
C THR A 134 -23.32 -2.19 8.62
N PRO A 135 -23.22 -3.19 7.72
CA PRO A 135 -22.05 -4.05 7.63
C PRO A 135 -20.76 -3.26 7.38
N VAL A 136 -19.68 -3.65 8.07
CA VAL A 136 -18.36 -3.08 7.89
C VAL A 136 -17.40 -4.14 7.36
N VAL A 137 -16.72 -3.82 6.27
CA VAL A 137 -15.60 -4.56 5.73
C VAL A 137 -14.35 -3.71 5.92
N VAL A 138 -13.33 -4.25 6.58
CA VAL A 138 -12.03 -3.56 6.69
C VAL A 138 -11.03 -4.17 5.75
N MET A 139 -10.14 -3.33 5.22
CA MET A 139 -8.92 -3.78 4.56
C MET A 139 -7.71 -3.31 5.37
N GLU A 140 -6.85 -4.25 5.72
CA GLU A 140 -5.60 -3.96 6.40
C GLU A 140 -4.42 -4.29 5.46
N PRO A 141 -3.76 -3.26 4.96
CA PRO A 141 -2.67 -3.45 4.01
C PRO A 141 -1.33 -3.83 4.65
N ASN A 142 -1.17 -3.67 5.95
CA ASN A 142 0.10 -3.85 6.66
C ASN A 142 0.16 -5.20 7.39
N ALA A 143 1.38 -5.69 7.64
CA ALA A 143 1.62 -6.91 8.42
C ALA A 143 1.16 -6.78 9.88
N THR A 144 1.19 -5.56 10.44
CA THR A 144 0.59 -5.24 11.74
C THR A 144 -0.52 -4.20 11.54
N PRO A 145 -1.74 -4.47 12.03
CA PRO A 145 -2.86 -3.56 11.84
C PRO A 145 -2.66 -2.21 12.52
N GLY A 146 -3.01 -1.15 11.82
CA GLY A 146 -3.12 0.18 12.40
C GLY A 146 -4.17 0.22 13.52
N MET A 147 -4.01 1.18 14.46
CA MET A 147 -4.84 1.28 15.67
C MET A 147 -6.35 1.22 15.38
N THR A 148 -6.84 1.94 14.38
CA THR A 148 -8.26 1.94 14.02
C THR A 148 -8.75 0.54 13.70
N ASN A 149 -8.11 -0.16 12.75
CA ASN A 149 -8.50 -1.51 12.34
C ASN A 149 -8.38 -2.53 13.48
N ARG A 150 -7.37 -2.38 14.34
CA ARG A 150 -7.17 -3.25 15.52
C ARG A 150 -8.28 -3.09 16.56
N VAL A 151 -8.75 -1.85 16.79
CA VAL A 151 -9.84 -1.59 17.75
C VAL A 151 -11.18 -2.11 17.22
N ILE A 152 -11.51 -1.82 15.95
CA ILE A 152 -12.82 -2.18 15.38
C ILE A 152 -12.89 -3.63 14.89
N GLY A 153 -11.74 -4.29 14.69
CA GLY A 153 -11.62 -5.58 13.99
C GLY A 153 -12.53 -6.69 14.50
N ARG A 154 -12.81 -6.73 15.83
CA ARG A 154 -13.70 -7.73 16.41
C ARG A 154 -15.17 -7.60 16.03
N TRP A 155 -15.61 -6.42 15.56
CA TRP A 155 -17.00 -6.15 15.20
C TRP A 155 -17.27 -6.11 13.70
N VAL A 156 -16.21 -6.20 12.88
CA VAL A 156 -16.38 -6.14 11.43
C VAL A 156 -17.03 -7.42 10.89
N LYS A 157 -17.74 -7.28 9.77
CA LYS A 157 -18.38 -8.41 9.09
C LYS A 157 -17.33 -9.24 8.33
N ARG A 158 -16.34 -8.59 7.72
CA ARG A 158 -15.18 -9.19 7.03
C ARG A 158 -13.93 -8.34 7.25
N ALA A 159 -12.78 -9.00 7.30
CA ALA A 159 -11.46 -8.38 7.30
C ALA A 159 -10.66 -8.90 6.12
N LEU A 160 -10.21 -8.00 5.26
CA LEU A 160 -9.36 -8.27 4.11
C LEU A 160 -7.94 -7.90 4.48
N VAL A 161 -7.00 -8.81 4.35
CA VAL A 161 -5.62 -8.58 4.79
C VAL A 161 -4.63 -8.86 3.66
N SER A 162 -3.47 -8.20 3.71
CA SER A 162 -2.42 -8.41 2.71
C SER A 162 -1.40 -9.47 3.13
N PHE A 163 -1.18 -9.64 4.42
CA PHE A 163 -0.21 -10.59 4.98
C PHE A 163 -0.91 -11.67 5.81
N GLU A 164 -0.39 -12.88 5.77
CA GLU A 164 -0.94 -14.01 6.52
C GLU A 164 -0.89 -13.77 8.04
N GLU A 165 0.21 -13.19 8.52
CA GLU A 165 0.40 -12.87 9.93
C GLU A 165 -0.65 -11.88 10.47
N THR A 166 -1.23 -11.06 9.60
CA THR A 166 -2.24 -10.07 9.97
C THR A 166 -3.57 -10.73 10.35
N ALA A 167 -3.85 -11.93 9.82
CA ALA A 167 -5.11 -12.64 10.08
C ALA A 167 -5.35 -12.90 11.59
N ARG A 168 -4.30 -13.10 12.39
CA ARG A 168 -4.39 -13.33 13.85
C ARG A 168 -5.04 -12.19 14.65
N PHE A 169 -5.07 -10.98 14.09
CA PHE A 169 -5.65 -9.82 14.76
C PHE A 169 -7.16 -9.66 14.54
N PHE A 170 -7.73 -10.50 13.70
CA PHE A 170 -9.15 -10.46 13.33
C PHE A 170 -9.84 -11.79 13.63
N PRO A 171 -11.18 -11.81 13.76
CA PRO A 171 -11.89 -13.04 14.10
C PRO A 171 -11.69 -14.12 13.05
N ALA A 172 -11.42 -15.34 13.47
CA ALA A 172 -11.35 -16.50 12.62
C ALA A 172 -12.67 -16.69 11.84
N GLY A 173 -12.58 -17.09 10.56
CA GLY A 173 -13.74 -17.27 9.68
C GLY A 173 -14.32 -15.98 9.09
N ARG A 174 -13.82 -14.78 9.52
CA ARG A 174 -14.20 -13.50 8.92
C ARG A 174 -13.04 -12.82 8.19
N THR A 175 -11.88 -13.44 8.17
CA THR A 175 -10.65 -12.88 7.58
C THR A 175 -10.32 -13.61 6.29
N GLU A 176 -9.94 -12.84 5.26
CA GLU A 176 -9.50 -13.35 3.97
C GLU A 176 -8.23 -12.64 3.52
N ILE A 177 -7.25 -13.40 3.01
CA ILE A 177 -6.00 -12.85 2.47
C ILE A 177 -6.24 -12.47 1.01
N THR A 178 -6.71 -11.25 0.78
CA THR A 178 -7.01 -10.72 -0.54
C THR A 178 -5.86 -9.97 -1.19
N GLY A 179 -4.88 -9.57 -0.39
CA GLY A 179 -3.87 -8.61 -0.82
C GLY A 179 -4.41 -7.18 -0.89
N LEU A 180 -3.52 -6.25 -1.21
CA LEU A 180 -3.85 -4.85 -1.46
C LEU A 180 -4.10 -4.63 -2.96
N PRO A 181 -5.15 -3.89 -3.37
CA PRO A 181 -5.34 -3.48 -4.74
C PRO A 181 -4.15 -2.68 -5.26
N VAL A 182 -3.47 -3.20 -6.27
CA VAL A 182 -2.42 -2.52 -7.02
C VAL A 182 -2.78 -2.50 -8.51
N ARG A 183 -2.13 -1.65 -9.27
CA ARG A 183 -2.38 -1.52 -10.71
C ARG A 183 -2.04 -2.82 -11.44
N GLU A 184 -2.87 -3.24 -12.37
CA GLU A 184 -2.71 -4.51 -13.10
C GLU A 184 -1.41 -4.58 -13.89
N GLU A 185 -0.86 -3.45 -14.31
CA GLU A 185 0.38 -3.35 -15.06
C GLU A 185 1.56 -3.99 -14.31
N PHE A 186 1.57 -3.92 -12.96
CA PHE A 186 2.61 -4.58 -12.17
C PHE A 186 2.54 -6.12 -12.27
N PHE A 187 1.34 -6.70 -12.32
CA PHE A 187 1.18 -8.16 -12.48
C PHE A 187 1.59 -8.66 -13.86
N ARG A 188 1.57 -7.77 -14.88
CA ARG A 188 1.98 -8.10 -16.26
C ARG A 188 3.49 -8.05 -16.48
N ILE A 189 4.26 -7.57 -15.50
CA ILE A 189 5.71 -7.52 -15.58
C ILE A 189 6.26 -8.94 -15.62
N ALA A 190 6.86 -9.31 -16.72
CA ALA A 190 7.49 -10.63 -16.88
C ALA A 190 8.75 -10.77 -16.00
N PRO A 191 9.10 -11.99 -15.59
CA PRO A 191 10.42 -12.27 -15.08
C PRO A 191 11.47 -11.80 -16.06
N LYS A 192 12.51 -11.11 -15.56
CA LYS A 192 13.59 -10.60 -16.38
C LYS A 192 14.87 -11.40 -16.07
N PRO A 193 15.46 -12.10 -17.06
CA PRO A 193 16.77 -12.69 -16.88
C PRO A 193 17.80 -11.57 -16.64
N ARG A 194 18.74 -11.82 -15.75
CA ARG A 194 19.79 -10.85 -15.46
C ARG A 194 20.67 -10.65 -16.70
N GLY A 195 20.86 -9.38 -17.08
CA GLY A 195 21.81 -8.99 -18.12
C GLY A 195 23.23 -8.80 -17.56
N ALA A 196 24.14 -8.37 -18.45
CA ALA A 196 25.52 -8.02 -18.05
C ALA A 196 25.58 -6.79 -17.15
N VAL A 197 24.62 -5.84 -17.28
CA VAL A 197 24.51 -4.62 -16.46
C VAL A 197 23.39 -4.79 -15.45
N LEU A 198 23.68 -4.52 -14.17
CA LEU A 198 22.68 -4.54 -13.10
C LEU A 198 21.90 -3.22 -13.10
N ASN A 199 20.57 -3.29 -13.28
CA ASN A 199 19.70 -2.14 -13.21
C ASN A 199 19.13 -1.97 -11.80
N VAL A 200 19.54 -0.93 -11.10
CA VAL A 200 19.10 -0.62 -9.74
C VAL A 200 18.16 0.57 -9.74
N LEU A 201 16.94 0.37 -9.26
CA LEU A 201 15.98 1.44 -9.01
C LEU A 201 16.03 1.84 -7.54
N ILE A 202 16.29 3.11 -7.25
CA ILE A 202 16.27 3.65 -5.88
C ILE A 202 15.13 4.65 -5.77
N THR A 203 14.20 4.44 -4.82
CA THR A 203 13.06 5.35 -4.64
C THR A 203 12.61 5.48 -3.19
N GLY A 204 12.45 6.71 -2.74
CA GLY A 204 11.84 7.04 -1.45
C GLY A 204 10.31 7.23 -1.50
N GLY A 205 9.68 6.89 -2.64
CA GLY A 205 8.28 7.23 -2.93
C GLY A 205 8.13 8.68 -3.43
N SER A 206 6.89 9.14 -3.62
CA SER A 206 6.58 10.44 -4.24
C SER A 206 7.19 11.66 -3.53
N GLN A 207 7.42 11.56 -2.23
CA GLN A 207 8.02 12.63 -1.42
C GLN A 207 9.55 12.53 -1.35
N GLY A 208 10.12 11.42 -1.83
CA GLY A 208 11.52 11.08 -1.64
C GLY A 208 11.86 10.59 -0.23
N SER A 209 13.12 10.27 -0.02
CA SER A 209 13.67 9.85 1.27
C SER A 209 15.05 10.44 1.47
N ARG A 210 15.21 11.27 2.51
CA ARG A 210 16.51 11.87 2.84
C ARG A 210 17.60 10.79 3.03
N THR A 211 17.29 9.73 3.75
CA THR A 211 18.23 8.61 4.00
C THR A 211 18.65 7.94 2.70
N LEU A 212 17.69 7.57 1.83
CA LEU A 212 18.01 6.93 0.56
C LEU A 212 18.77 7.87 -0.39
N ASN A 213 18.42 9.17 -0.42
CA ASN A 213 19.15 10.14 -1.22
C ASN A 213 20.60 10.27 -0.75
N GLN A 214 20.85 10.33 0.57
CA GLN A 214 22.20 10.40 1.13
C GLN A 214 22.97 9.09 0.89
N ALA A 215 22.33 7.93 1.06
CA ALA A 215 22.95 6.63 0.80
C ALA A 215 23.32 6.47 -0.69
N ALA A 216 22.43 6.87 -1.60
CA ALA A 216 22.73 6.85 -3.03
C ALA A 216 23.96 7.71 -3.36
N ARG A 217 23.97 8.97 -2.94
CA ARG A 217 25.10 9.89 -3.15
C ARG A 217 26.42 9.33 -2.60
N GLY A 218 26.40 8.80 -1.38
CA GLY A 218 27.59 8.21 -0.75
C GLY A 218 28.08 6.90 -1.36
N SER A 219 27.26 6.25 -2.21
CA SER A 219 27.60 4.99 -2.87
C SER A 219 28.24 5.17 -4.26
N TRP A 220 28.02 6.30 -4.93
CA TRP A 220 28.37 6.46 -6.35
C TRP A 220 29.86 6.33 -6.65
N GLN A 221 30.71 6.93 -5.83
CA GLN A 221 32.16 6.77 -6.00
C GLN A 221 32.60 5.29 -5.86
N ARG A 222 31.99 4.55 -4.90
CA ARG A 222 32.28 3.12 -4.69
C ARG A 222 31.86 2.28 -5.90
N PHE A 223 30.70 2.54 -6.49
CA PHE A 223 30.28 1.86 -7.73
C PHE A 223 31.25 2.13 -8.87
N ARG A 224 31.65 3.38 -9.06
CA ARG A 224 32.62 3.75 -10.08
C ARG A 224 33.97 3.07 -9.90
N GLU A 225 34.52 3.10 -8.69
CA GLU A 225 35.83 2.51 -8.37
C GLU A 225 35.83 0.99 -8.46
N SER A 226 34.69 0.35 -8.18
CA SER A 226 34.57 -1.11 -8.25
C SER A 226 34.58 -1.66 -9.68
N GLY A 227 34.31 -0.82 -10.69
CA GLY A 227 34.13 -1.26 -12.07
C GLY A 227 32.90 -2.15 -12.31
N MET A 228 32.00 -2.27 -11.32
CA MET A 228 30.78 -3.05 -11.45
C MET A 228 29.88 -2.47 -12.52
N PRO A 229 29.43 -3.26 -13.52
CA PRO A 229 28.52 -2.78 -14.54
C PRO A 229 27.11 -2.55 -13.94
N VAL A 230 26.82 -1.32 -13.57
CA VAL A 230 25.58 -0.91 -12.93
C VAL A 230 24.95 0.29 -13.64
N ARG A 231 23.63 0.26 -13.80
CA ARG A 231 22.81 1.40 -14.22
C ARG A 231 21.89 1.76 -13.05
N ILE A 232 21.90 3.04 -12.63
CA ILE A 232 21.12 3.50 -11.50
C ILE A 232 20.04 4.48 -11.96
N VAL A 233 18.78 4.19 -11.66
CA VAL A 233 17.67 5.13 -11.75
C VAL A 233 17.29 5.55 -10.34
N HIS A 234 17.42 6.84 -10.01
CA HIS A 234 17.15 7.33 -8.66
C HIS A 234 16.06 8.40 -8.64
N GLN A 235 14.94 8.08 -7.98
CA GLN A 235 13.87 9.06 -7.71
C GLN A 235 14.09 9.72 -6.35
N THR A 236 14.44 10.99 -6.34
CA THR A 236 14.78 11.76 -5.13
C THR A 236 13.59 12.37 -4.40
N GLY A 237 12.46 12.59 -5.10
CA GLY A 237 11.47 13.57 -4.70
C GLY A 237 11.91 15.00 -5.07
N ALA A 238 11.14 16.00 -4.66
CA ALA A 238 11.44 17.41 -4.98
C ALA A 238 12.65 17.95 -4.19
N SER A 239 12.82 17.50 -2.95
CA SER A 239 13.88 18.00 -2.07
C SER A 239 15.22 17.35 -2.39
N GLY A 240 16.24 18.15 -2.62
CA GLY A 240 17.61 17.69 -2.88
C GLY A 240 17.85 17.14 -4.28
N PHE A 241 16.92 17.34 -5.22
CA PHE A 241 17.04 16.84 -6.59
C PHE A 241 18.24 17.42 -7.33
N ASP A 242 18.32 18.74 -7.38
CA ASP A 242 19.33 19.41 -8.21
C ASP A 242 20.75 19.04 -7.75
N GLU A 243 21.01 19.09 -6.44
CA GLU A 243 22.28 18.67 -5.86
C GLU A 243 22.60 17.19 -6.16
N THR A 244 21.60 16.31 -5.99
CA THR A 244 21.77 14.86 -6.25
C THR A 244 22.05 14.57 -7.72
N ARG A 245 21.35 15.25 -8.64
CA ARG A 245 21.56 15.13 -10.10
C ARG A 245 22.97 15.57 -10.48
N ASP A 246 23.41 16.73 -9.99
CA ASP A 246 24.70 17.30 -10.35
C ASP A 246 25.88 16.45 -9.81
N GLU A 247 25.72 15.86 -8.63
CA GLU A 247 26.72 14.93 -8.10
C GLU A 247 26.73 13.61 -8.87
N PHE A 248 25.56 13.08 -9.27
CA PHE A 248 25.47 11.87 -10.09
C PHE A 248 26.16 12.04 -11.44
N ALA A 249 25.93 13.18 -12.10
CA ALA A 249 26.59 13.52 -13.38
C ALA A 249 28.13 13.57 -13.22
N ARG A 250 28.63 14.14 -12.10
CA ARG A 250 30.08 14.17 -11.80
C ARG A 250 30.66 12.81 -11.49
N ALA A 251 29.84 11.89 -10.95
CA ALA A 251 30.28 10.53 -10.70
C ALA A 251 30.50 9.71 -11.98
N GLY A 252 29.87 10.10 -13.11
CA GLY A 252 30.05 9.45 -14.40
C GLY A 252 29.52 8.00 -14.45
N LEU A 253 28.51 7.70 -13.65
CA LEU A 253 27.79 6.41 -13.67
C LEU A 253 26.70 6.42 -14.76
N ASP A 254 26.36 5.23 -15.28
CA ASP A 254 25.23 5.06 -16.17
C ASP A 254 23.89 5.16 -15.39
N GLY A 255 22.92 5.84 -15.96
CA GLY A 255 21.59 5.99 -15.37
C GLY A 255 21.10 7.42 -15.33
N GLU A 256 20.18 7.69 -14.41
CA GLU A 256 19.56 9.00 -14.28
C GLU A 256 19.04 9.27 -12.87
N VAL A 257 18.98 10.55 -12.52
CA VAL A 257 18.35 11.05 -11.31
C VAL A 257 17.14 11.89 -11.70
N VAL A 258 15.97 11.54 -11.16
CA VAL A 258 14.70 12.22 -11.48
C VAL A 258 13.97 12.66 -10.21
N LYS A 259 13.17 13.74 -10.31
CA LYS A 259 12.30 14.17 -9.21
C LYS A 259 11.17 13.17 -8.96
N PHE A 260 10.60 12.68 -10.05
CA PHE A 260 9.43 11.82 -10.00
C PHE A 260 9.38 10.89 -11.22
N ILE A 261 9.03 9.62 -10.98
CA ILE A 261 8.82 8.61 -12.03
C ILE A 261 7.32 8.52 -12.32
N GLY A 262 6.91 8.93 -13.52
CA GLY A 262 5.52 8.89 -13.95
C GLY A 262 5.02 7.47 -14.22
N ASP A 263 5.85 6.66 -14.87
CA ASP A 263 5.56 5.26 -15.19
C ASP A 263 6.37 4.31 -14.29
N MET A 264 5.87 4.10 -13.10
CA MET A 264 6.50 3.19 -12.12
C MET A 264 6.47 1.72 -12.57
N PRO A 265 5.42 1.19 -13.22
CA PRO A 265 5.47 -0.15 -13.82
C PRO A 265 6.62 -0.33 -14.81
N ALA A 266 6.86 0.63 -15.70
CA ALA A 266 7.99 0.56 -16.64
C ALA A 266 9.34 0.60 -15.90
N ALA A 267 9.48 1.44 -14.86
CA ALA A 267 10.69 1.49 -14.05
C ALA A 267 10.94 0.17 -13.32
N PHE A 268 9.91 -0.47 -12.76
CA PHE A 268 10.01 -1.80 -12.15
C PHE A 268 10.35 -2.87 -13.19
N ALA A 269 9.75 -2.81 -14.38
CA ALA A 269 10.06 -3.75 -15.46
C ALA A 269 11.54 -3.70 -15.86
N ALA A 270 12.12 -2.50 -15.90
CA ALA A 270 13.53 -2.28 -16.21
C ALA A 270 14.49 -2.70 -15.08
N ALA A 271 14.06 -2.62 -13.81
CA ALA A 271 14.91 -2.89 -12.65
C ALA A 271 15.20 -4.38 -12.45
N ASP A 272 16.43 -4.70 -12.06
CA ASP A 272 16.86 -6.01 -11.56
C ASP A 272 16.80 -6.05 -10.03
N LEU A 273 16.96 -4.89 -9.37
CA LEU A 273 16.86 -4.71 -7.92
C LEU A 273 16.20 -3.36 -7.61
N VAL A 274 15.29 -3.36 -6.64
CA VAL A 274 14.63 -2.13 -6.17
C VAL A 274 15.04 -1.84 -4.73
N VAL A 275 15.54 -0.64 -4.47
CA VAL A 275 15.85 -0.14 -3.12
C VAL A 275 14.80 0.91 -2.75
N CYS A 276 13.98 0.63 -1.75
CA CYS A 276 12.87 1.55 -1.44
C CYS A 276 12.38 1.50 0.01
N ARG A 277 11.44 2.38 0.35
CA ARG A 277 10.66 2.31 1.59
C ARG A 277 9.70 1.12 1.56
N SER A 278 9.36 0.57 2.73
CA SER A 278 8.50 -0.60 2.91
C SER A 278 7.03 -0.26 3.25
N GLY A 279 6.50 0.83 2.66
CA GLY A 279 5.07 1.11 2.75
C GLY A 279 4.26 0.01 2.06
N ALA A 280 3.05 -0.27 2.55
CA ALA A 280 2.21 -1.36 2.05
C ALA A 280 2.00 -1.34 0.52
N GLY A 281 1.81 -0.14 -0.07
CA GLY A 281 1.69 0.00 -1.53
C GLY A 281 2.96 -0.46 -2.26
N ALA A 282 4.15 0.01 -1.83
CA ALA A 282 5.41 -0.35 -2.45
C ALA A 282 5.69 -1.86 -2.34
N VAL A 283 5.46 -2.45 -1.17
CA VAL A 283 5.62 -3.90 -0.94
C VAL A 283 4.67 -4.70 -1.81
N SER A 284 3.41 -4.27 -1.95
CA SER A 284 2.43 -4.94 -2.82
C SER A 284 2.79 -4.80 -4.31
N GLU A 285 3.32 -3.65 -4.73
CA GLU A 285 3.81 -3.43 -6.10
C GLU A 285 5.05 -4.30 -6.40
N LEU A 286 6.00 -4.40 -5.44
CA LEU A 286 7.15 -5.29 -5.54
C LEU A 286 6.73 -6.76 -5.67
N ALA A 287 5.78 -7.19 -4.87
CA ALA A 287 5.21 -8.52 -4.92
C ALA A 287 4.55 -8.79 -6.29
N ALA A 288 3.68 -7.89 -6.75
CA ALA A 288 3.01 -8.01 -8.04
C ALA A 288 3.99 -8.08 -9.20
N ALA A 289 5.02 -7.23 -9.18
CA ALA A 289 6.07 -7.18 -10.19
C ALA A 289 7.08 -8.34 -10.08
N GLY A 290 7.11 -9.05 -8.95
CA GLY A 290 8.11 -10.07 -8.68
C GLY A 290 9.53 -9.51 -8.67
N ARG A 291 9.74 -8.33 -8.04
CA ARG A 291 11.04 -7.69 -8.01
C ARG A 291 11.75 -7.93 -6.68
N PRO A 292 13.01 -8.39 -6.71
CA PRO A 292 13.83 -8.44 -5.52
C PRO A 292 14.05 -7.04 -4.97
N SER A 293 14.12 -6.91 -3.66
CA SER A 293 14.20 -5.58 -3.06
C SER A 293 15.10 -5.50 -1.83
N VAL A 294 15.66 -4.31 -1.63
CA VAL A 294 16.22 -3.85 -0.36
C VAL A 294 15.21 -2.87 0.24
N LEU A 295 14.65 -3.25 1.37
CA LEU A 295 13.61 -2.48 2.05
C LEU A 295 14.20 -1.70 3.22
N VAL A 296 13.99 -0.39 3.19
CA VAL A 296 14.47 0.55 4.21
C VAL A 296 13.26 1.18 4.88
N PRO A 297 12.76 0.63 6.00
CA PRO A 297 11.59 1.14 6.70
C PRO A 297 11.73 2.60 7.09
N PHE A 298 10.65 3.38 6.96
CA PHE A 298 10.61 4.75 7.46
C PHE A 298 10.50 4.72 9.00
N PRO A 299 11.48 5.26 9.76
CA PRO A 299 11.56 5.05 11.21
C PRO A 299 10.45 5.74 12.00
N PHE A 300 9.72 6.64 11.35
CA PHE A 300 8.61 7.37 11.94
C PHE A 300 7.25 6.92 11.41
N ALA A 301 7.16 5.75 10.81
CA ALA A 301 5.88 5.16 10.42
C ALA A 301 5.00 4.93 11.66
N ALA A 302 3.68 5.15 11.51
CA ALA A 302 2.75 4.89 12.61
C ALA A 302 2.80 3.40 13.00
N ASP A 303 2.82 3.11 14.29
CA ASP A 303 2.86 1.74 14.83
C ASP A 303 3.98 0.87 14.20
N ASP A 304 5.05 1.50 13.72
CA ASP A 304 6.22 0.87 13.08
C ASP A 304 5.86 -0.11 11.93
N HIS A 305 4.71 0.13 11.27
CA HIS A 305 4.18 -0.79 10.27
C HIS A 305 5.13 -1.06 9.08
N GLN A 306 6.02 -0.10 8.74
CA GLN A 306 6.98 -0.32 7.66
C GLN A 306 8.05 -1.34 8.03
N THR A 307 8.52 -1.35 9.26
CA THR A 307 9.45 -2.39 9.74
C THR A 307 8.79 -3.77 9.67
N HIS A 308 7.57 -3.90 10.16
CA HIS A 308 6.85 -5.19 10.11
C HIS A 308 6.56 -5.66 8.68
N ASN A 309 6.25 -4.77 7.74
CA ASN A 309 6.11 -5.12 6.34
C ASN A 309 7.43 -5.65 5.75
N ALA A 310 8.54 -4.99 6.06
CA ALA A 310 9.85 -5.41 5.58
C ALA A 310 10.29 -6.75 6.19
N GLU A 311 10.05 -6.96 7.49
CA GLU A 311 10.33 -8.23 8.19
C GLU A 311 9.53 -9.40 7.59
N ALA A 312 8.25 -9.17 7.25
CA ALA A 312 7.43 -10.20 6.59
C ALA A 312 7.99 -10.58 5.21
N MET A 313 8.40 -9.58 4.42
CA MET A 313 9.01 -9.82 3.10
C MET A 313 10.37 -10.51 3.20
N GLU A 314 11.21 -10.12 4.16
CA GLU A 314 12.53 -10.72 4.39
C GLU A 314 12.39 -12.16 4.85
N LYS A 315 11.51 -12.43 5.82
CA LYS A 315 11.20 -13.78 6.30
C LYS A 315 10.70 -14.69 5.17
N GLY A 316 9.96 -14.13 4.21
CA GLY A 316 9.51 -14.84 3.02
C GLY A 316 10.59 -14.99 1.93
N GLY A 317 11.81 -14.48 2.15
CA GLY A 317 12.90 -14.52 1.20
C GLY A 317 12.74 -13.56 0.00
N ALA A 318 11.82 -12.59 0.10
CA ALA A 318 11.45 -11.68 -0.98
C ALA A 318 12.24 -10.35 -0.96
N ALA A 319 12.87 -10.04 0.16
CA ALA A 319 13.58 -8.78 0.36
C ALA A 319 14.77 -8.95 1.32
N ARG A 320 15.65 -7.95 1.31
CA ARG A 320 16.64 -7.69 2.36
C ARG A 320 16.19 -6.47 3.15
N LEU A 321 16.05 -6.59 4.45
CA LEU A 321 15.73 -5.46 5.33
C LEU A 321 17.02 -4.76 5.75
N VAL A 322 17.03 -3.43 5.68
CA VAL A 322 18.08 -2.58 6.24
C VAL A 322 17.42 -1.47 7.06
N ARG A 323 17.78 -1.32 8.32
CA ARG A 323 17.22 -0.27 9.16
C ARG A 323 17.63 1.11 8.66
N ASP A 324 16.75 2.11 8.79
CA ASP A 324 17.02 3.48 8.30
C ASP A 324 18.34 4.06 8.83
N ALA A 325 18.64 3.83 10.11
CA ALA A 325 19.87 4.32 10.74
C ALA A 325 21.16 3.63 10.23
N GLU A 326 21.04 2.44 9.64
CA GLU A 326 22.16 1.65 9.10
C GLU A 326 22.37 1.95 7.60
N MET A 327 21.40 2.56 6.94
CA MET A 327 21.46 2.82 5.50
C MET A 327 22.32 4.04 5.21
N ASN A 328 23.49 3.80 4.65
CA ASN A 328 24.43 4.79 4.16
C ASN A 328 25.06 4.34 2.84
N GLY A 329 25.98 5.13 2.27
CA GLY A 329 26.58 4.82 0.96
C GLY A 329 27.39 3.53 0.92
N GLU A 330 28.09 3.19 1.99
CA GLU A 330 28.85 1.96 2.11
C GLU A 330 27.94 0.74 2.21
N THR A 331 26.93 0.82 3.09
CA THR A 331 25.93 -0.25 3.27
C THR A 331 25.16 -0.50 1.97
N LEU A 332 24.71 0.57 1.28
CA LEU A 332 24.01 0.44 0.01
C LEU A 332 24.87 -0.26 -1.04
N PHE A 333 26.13 0.17 -1.21
CA PHE A 333 27.05 -0.45 -2.15
C PHE A 333 27.31 -1.92 -1.82
N ALA A 334 27.62 -2.21 -0.55
CA ALA A 334 27.93 -3.57 -0.10
C ALA A 334 26.78 -4.55 -0.36
N ILE A 335 25.55 -4.17 -0.02
CA ILE A 335 24.37 -5.02 -0.21
C ILE A 335 24.04 -5.20 -1.69
N VAL A 336 24.09 -4.14 -2.50
CA VAL A 336 23.85 -4.26 -3.94
C VAL A 336 24.87 -5.19 -4.59
N ARG A 337 26.15 -5.09 -4.21
CA ARG A 337 27.21 -5.98 -4.69
C ARG A 337 27.00 -7.42 -4.22
N GLU A 338 26.74 -7.64 -2.93
CA GLU A 338 26.45 -8.98 -2.36
C GLU A 338 25.32 -9.66 -3.13
N LEU A 339 24.18 -8.97 -3.32
CA LEU A 339 23.02 -9.52 -4.02
C LEU A 339 23.30 -9.77 -5.51
N ALA A 340 24.12 -8.91 -6.13
CA ALA A 340 24.53 -9.09 -7.51
C ALA A 340 25.41 -10.33 -7.70
N ASP A 341 26.36 -10.56 -6.80
CA ASP A 341 27.36 -11.64 -6.89
C ASP A 341 26.77 -12.99 -6.46
N SER A 342 25.82 -13.01 -5.53
CA SER A 342 25.22 -14.25 -4.98
C SER A 342 24.30 -15.00 -5.92
N GLY A 343 23.84 -14.39 -7.02
CA GLY A 343 22.80 -14.95 -7.90
C GLY A 343 21.40 -15.05 -7.25
N SER A 344 21.21 -14.46 -6.07
CA SER A 344 19.97 -14.58 -5.28
C SER A 344 18.79 -13.75 -5.81
N LEU A 345 19.02 -12.80 -6.72
CA LEU A 345 17.99 -11.88 -7.19
C LEU A 345 16.77 -12.60 -7.82
N GLU A 346 17.01 -13.64 -8.61
CA GLU A 346 15.92 -14.42 -9.21
C GLU A 346 15.10 -15.16 -8.14
N VAL A 347 15.77 -15.77 -7.17
CA VAL A 347 15.12 -16.48 -6.05
C VAL A 347 14.28 -15.50 -5.23
N MET A 348 14.82 -14.31 -4.94
CA MET A 348 14.10 -13.24 -4.22
C MET A 348 12.90 -12.73 -5.01
N GLY A 349 13.03 -12.53 -6.32
CA GLY A 349 11.93 -12.11 -7.19
C GLY A 349 10.80 -13.14 -7.24
N ASN A 350 11.14 -14.43 -7.34
CA ASN A 350 10.18 -15.52 -7.29
C ASN A 350 9.51 -15.63 -5.90
N ALA A 351 10.26 -15.37 -4.83
CA ALA A 351 9.70 -15.28 -3.48
C ALA A 351 8.74 -14.10 -3.33
N ALA A 352 9.07 -12.94 -3.90
CA ALA A 352 8.19 -11.78 -3.90
C ALA A 352 6.84 -12.08 -4.57
N ARG A 353 6.83 -12.77 -5.70
CA ARG A 353 5.59 -13.16 -6.40
C ARG A 353 4.64 -14.01 -5.55
N ARG A 354 5.11 -14.74 -4.55
CA ARG A 354 4.24 -15.52 -3.65
C ARG A 354 3.34 -14.66 -2.76
N PHE A 355 3.76 -13.41 -2.50
CA PHE A 355 2.94 -12.42 -1.79
C PHE A 355 1.92 -11.73 -2.69
N ALA A 356 2.05 -11.84 -4.01
CA ALA A 356 1.17 -11.21 -4.97
C ALA A 356 -0.25 -11.79 -4.92
N LYS A 357 -1.25 -10.92 -4.93
CA LYS A 357 -2.66 -11.30 -4.94
C LYS A 357 -3.37 -10.53 -6.06
N PRO A 358 -3.38 -11.09 -7.28
CA PRO A 358 -4.12 -10.48 -8.39
C PRO A 358 -5.63 -10.48 -8.10
N GLY A 359 -6.33 -9.48 -8.63
CA GLY A 359 -7.77 -9.38 -8.45
C GLY A 359 -8.23 -8.88 -7.07
N ALA A 360 -7.35 -8.29 -6.27
CA ALA A 360 -7.68 -7.82 -4.92
C ALA A 360 -8.85 -6.81 -4.90
N ALA A 361 -8.93 -5.90 -5.89
CA ALA A 361 -10.02 -4.94 -5.99
C ALA A 361 -11.35 -5.63 -6.33
N GLN A 362 -11.33 -6.59 -7.27
CA GLN A 362 -12.49 -7.40 -7.66
C GLN A 362 -12.99 -8.23 -6.47
N ARG A 363 -12.06 -8.90 -5.76
CA ARG A 363 -12.44 -9.71 -4.60
C ARG A 363 -13.01 -8.86 -3.46
N ALA A 364 -12.46 -7.67 -3.22
CA ALA A 364 -13.01 -6.74 -2.23
C ALA A 364 -14.43 -6.28 -2.62
N ALA A 365 -14.68 -6.04 -3.90
CA ALA A 365 -16.02 -5.71 -4.40
C ALA A 365 -16.99 -6.88 -4.23
N ASP A 366 -16.59 -8.13 -4.55
CA ASP A 366 -17.40 -9.31 -4.33
C ASP A 366 -17.84 -9.45 -2.87
N ILE A 367 -16.89 -9.28 -1.94
CA ILE A 367 -17.16 -9.38 -0.50
C ILE A 367 -18.10 -8.26 -0.03
N LEU A 368 -17.97 -7.06 -0.59
CA LEU A 368 -18.88 -5.95 -0.28
C LEU A 368 -20.31 -6.25 -0.74
N GLU A 369 -20.47 -6.80 -1.94
CA GLU A 369 -21.77 -7.24 -2.46
C GLU A 369 -22.34 -8.41 -1.64
N GLU A 370 -21.51 -9.42 -1.29
CA GLU A 370 -21.91 -10.54 -0.43
C GLU A 370 -22.47 -10.06 0.91
N VAL A 371 -21.79 -9.13 1.58
CA VAL A 371 -22.23 -8.64 2.91
C VAL A 371 -23.44 -7.69 2.83
N ALA A 372 -23.59 -6.94 1.73
CA ALA A 372 -24.74 -6.10 1.50
C ALA A 372 -26.02 -6.92 1.27
N ASN A 373 -25.92 -8.06 0.58
CA ASN A 373 -27.05 -8.95 0.27
C ASN A 373 -27.47 -9.84 1.46
N THR A 374 -26.64 -9.96 2.49
CA THR A 374 -26.93 -10.81 3.68
C THR A 374 -27.45 -10.03 4.89
N ASN A 375 -27.82 -8.76 4.72
CA ASN A 375 -28.25 -7.87 5.80
C ASN A 375 -29.80 -7.56 5.75
#